data_bbe3337af1996bae43a44d95dda4de8c
#
_entry.id   bbe3337af1996bae43a44d95dda4de8c
#
_cell.length_a   1.000
_cell.length_b   1.000
_cell.length_c   1.000
_cell.angle_alpha   90.00
_cell.angle_beta   90.00
_cell.angle_gamma   90.00
#
_symmetry.space_group_name_H-M   'P 1'
#
loop_
_entity.id
_entity.type
_entity.pdbx_description
1 polymer ?
#
loop_
_entity_poly.entity_id
_entity_poly.type
_entity_poly.pdbx_seq_one_letter_code
_entity_poly.pdbx_strand_id
1 'polypeptide(L)'
;MRALGRAAAAALAVGWISVAFARTDPEPKPPPAEGGSPFPTPERLEDLTETPLPEGTFDRALADVESWVLEGPFPNVLAAVPYREPSDWGGLLESQAARRAGLVVPTEAMHCAAREWGRFLLANGAPPGPGLTTWIGARCSASTPQISYHHFDGGIPAGASEAEVFEGWRAAVESMLEEHLVGGPLAAGIWYGQKDGRAIAVVAVGERLAHVRPLPVVLEGDGHFVLEGELLVESGDVSATVNQGRFGVSDCERADLRLPRFAFRCQTDPEDRDSWLTVTTTPPGRLIGRAAVGVALFPSGEPHGEWRRPKLFDPVLVGPETDVKTEIAGIVNRVRGQAGLEPIELSDTQSLVADRLAPYYFASAFGVGPAEAGDLVVMGLIAGWNVEGIVQSGSFASSFVLKSLDLDRLVATAVAYPAGRRALLSADARRLAVGTVVRDDAPFLASVFGTYAVFEGASHDEAARRVLEALDAARAERGKPRAKLLLEVAPLGRLAAARVQGGEAPPDVLNDLLRQSSQVLGRSVNGWFVDARDLERIGFPESLLERDVVEVAVGVSHHKPAGQAWGSWVVLIVAAGPEGRGA
;
A
#
# COMPACT_ATOMS: atom_id res chain seq x y z
N MET A 1 -40.11 -24.28 19.60
CA MET A 1 -38.90 -23.64 20.02
C MET A 1 -38.15 -23.20 18.75
N ARG A 2 -38.26 -21.94 18.38
CA ARG A 2 -37.57 -21.37 17.21
C ARG A 2 -36.34 -20.63 17.72
N ALA A 3 -35.17 -21.29 17.65
CA ALA A 3 -33.91 -20.65 17.84
C ALA A 3 -33.54 -19.93 16.53
N LEU A 4 -33.79 -18.63 16.45
CA LEU A 4 -33.25 -17.76 15.44
C LEU A 4 -31.78 -17.54 15.78
N GLY A 5 -30.91 -18.37 15.19
CA GLY A 5 -29.47 -18.10 15.13
C GLY A 5 -29.27 -16.84 14.30
N ARG A 6 -28.91 -15.74 14.93
CA ARG A 6 -28.36 -14.57 14.24
C ARG A 6 -26.92 -14.91 13.88
N ALA A 7 -26.71 -15.37 12.65
CA ALA A 7 -25.39 -15.37 12.05
C ALA A 7 -24.99 -13.90 11.85
N ALA A 8 -24.29 -13.33 12.81
CA ALA A 8 -23.63 -12.05 12.65
C ALA A 8 -22.36 -12.30 11.83
N ALA A 9 -22.50 -12.28 10.51
CA ALA A 9 -21.34 -12.26 9.60
C ALA A 9 -20.61 -10.93 9.76
N ALA A 10 -19.73 -10.83 10.73
CA ALA A 10 -18.78 -9.74 10.81
C ALA A 10 -17.57 -10.11 9.93
N ALA A 11 -17.69 -9.89 8.63
CA ALA A 11 -16.55 -9.88 7.73
C ALA A 11 -15.66 -8.68 8.09
N LEU A 12 -14.76 -8.86 9.04
CA LEU A 12 -13.74 -7.88 9.38
C LEU A 12 -12.56 -8.08 8.43
N ALA A 13 -12.68 -7.49 7.23
CA ALA A 13 -11.50 -7.20 6.42
C ALA A 13 -10.72 -6.08 7.11
N VAL A 14 -9.91 -6.43 8.08
CA VAL A 14 -8.95 -5.52 8.67
C VAL A 14 -7.74 -5.53 7.78
N GLY A 15 -7.83 -4.69 6.74
CA GLY A 15 -6.78 -4.53 5.77
C GLY A 15 -5.57 -3.84 6.35
N TRP A 16 -4.43 -4.37 6.06
CA TRP A 16 -3.28 -3.59 5.69
C TRP A 16 -3.75 -2.60 4.62
N ILE A 17 -3.72 -1.35 4.95
CA ILE A 17 -4.08 -0.33 3.99
C ILE A 17 -2.84 0.02 3.16
N SER A 18 -2.43 -0.95 2.38
CA SER A 18 -2.10 -0.75 0.99
C SER A 18 -3.28 -1.35 0.26
N VAL A 19 -4.23 -0.50 -0.01
CA VAL A 19 -5.49 -0.73 -0.68
C VAL A 19 -5.56 -1.98 -1.50
N ALA A 20 -6.36 -2.93 -1.06
CA ALA A 20 -7.00 -3.87 -1.96
C ALA A 20 -8.22 -4.48 -1.31
N PHE A 21 -9.37 -4.04 -1.73
CA PHE A 21 -10.59 -4.79 -1.60
C PHE A 21 -10.76 -5.62 -2.86
N ALA A 22 -10.63 -6.94 -2.74
CA ALA A 22 -11.11 -7.83 -3.76
C ALA A 22 -12.45 -8.42 -3.31
N ARG A 23 -13.52 -7.95 -3.90
CA ARG A 23 -14.63 -8.82 -4.20
C ARG A 23 -14.36 -9.43 -5.57
N THR A 24 -14.71 -10.69 -5.73
CA THR A 24 -14.86 -11.36 -7.01
C THR A 24 -15.91 -10.61 -7.81
N ASP A 25 -15.49 -9.65 -8.62
CA ASP A 25 -16.36 -9.04 -9.60
C ASP A 25 -16.45 -9.94 -10.83
N PRO A 26 -17.65 -10.07 -11.41
CA PRO A 26 -17.81 -10.64 -12.73
C PRO A 26 -17.22 -9.69 -13.76
N GLU A 27 -16.30 -10.18 -14.54
CA GLU A 27 -15.61 -9.56 -15.69
C GLU A 27 -14.78 -8.30 -15.41
N PRO A 28 -13.49 -8.31 -15.74
CA PRO A 28 -12.69 -7.09 -15.71
C PRO A 28 -13.29 -6.09 -16.71
N LYS A 29 -13.71 -4.92 -16.22
CA LYS A 29 -14.01 -3.80 -17.09
C LYS A 29 -12.79 -3.54 -17.99
N PRO A 30 -13.01 -3.30 -19.29
CA PRO A 30 -11.92 -3.00 -20.21
C PRO A 30 -11.09 -1.82 -19.65
N PRO A 31 -9.77 -1.82 -19.92
CA PRO A 31 -8.92 -0.70 -19.52
C PRO A 31 -9.53 0.61 -20.05
N PRO A 32 -9.38 1.73 -19.33
CA PRO A 32 -9.86 3.02 -19.81
C PRO A 32 -9.30 3.26 -21.21
N ALA A 33 -10.14 3.83 -22.10
CA ALA A 33 -9.77 4.12 -23.47
C ALA A 33 -8.42 4.84 -23.51
N GLU A 34 -7.58 4.50 -24.47
CA GLU A 34 -6.26 5.09 -24.67
C GLU A 34 -6.34 6.63 -24.57
N GLY A 35 -5.62 7.22 -23.60
CA GLY A 35 -5.51 8.66 -23.38
C GLY A 35 -6.29 9.24 -22.20
N GLY A 36 -7.07 8.46 -21.45
CA GLY A 36 -7.76 8.94 -20.24
C GLY A 36 -6.88 8.92 -19.00
N SER A 37 -7.10 9.87 -18.08
CA SER A 37 -6.48 9.83 -16.75
C SER A 37 -6.87 8.55 -16.01
N PRO A 38 -5.92 7.83 -15.38
CA PRO A 38 -6.24 6.66 -14.56
C PRO A 38 -6.96 7.04 -13.25
N PHE A 39 -7.03 8.32 -12.93
CA PHE A 39 -7.67 8.84 -11.72
C PHE A 39 -9.14 9.20 -11.97
N PRO A 40 -10.05 8.98 -11.02
CA PRO A 40 -11.42 9.43 -11.14
C PRO A 40 -11.46 10.95 -11.21
N THR A 41 -12.44 11.51 -11.93
CA THR A 41 -12.64 12.95 -11.94
C THR A 41 -13.22 13.45 -10.61
N PRO A 42 -13.04 14.75 -10.25
CA PRO A 42 -13.67 15.31 -9.05
C PRO A 42 -15.20 15.10 -9.02
N GLU A 43 -15.88 15.24 -10.16
CA GLU A 43 -17.33 15.04 -10.28
C GLU A 43 -17.73 13.61 -9.88
N ARG A 44 -17.00 12.61 -10.34
CA ARG A 44 -17.27 11.21 -9.97
C ARG A 44 -17.12 10.96 -8.47
N LEU A 45 -16.22 11.67 -7.79
CA LEU A 45 -16.11 11.61 -6.34
C LEU A 45 -17.24 12.36 -5.64
N GLU A 46 -17.76 13.43 -6.25
CA GLU A 46 -18.94 14.14 -5.76
C GLU A 46 -20.19 13.24 -5.82
N ASP A 47 -20.42 12.57 -6.95
CA ASP A 47 -21.50 11.59 -7.10
C ASP A 47 -21.48 10.52 -5.99
N LEU A 48 -20.28 10.07 -5.59
CA LEU A 48 -20.13 9.10 -4.49
C LEU A 48 -20.72 9.64 -3.17
N THR A 49 -20.56 10.94 -2.92
CA THR A 49 -20.97 11.57 -1.66
C THR A 49 -22.46 11.95 -1.62
N GLU A 50 -23.19 11.82 -2.72
CA GLU A 50 -24.65 12.05 -2.75
C GLU A 50 -25.45 10.93 -2.09
N THR A 51 -24.90 9.72 -2.01
CA THR A 51 -25.58 8.57 -1.40
C THR A 51 -25.32 8.55 0.10
N PRO A 52 -26.33 8.71 0.95
CA PRO A 52 -26.16 8.64 2.39
C PRO A 52 -25.66 7.26 2.83
N LEU A 53 -24.76 7.24 3.80
CA LEU A 53 -24.31 6.00 4.41
C LEU A 53 -25.38 5.44 5.33
N PRO A 54 -25.52 4.10 5.44
CA PRO A 54 -26.46 3.46 6.36
C PRO A 54 -26.20 3.87 7.82
N GLU A 55 -27.27 3.97 8.61
CA GLU A 55 -27.17 4.17 10.06
C GLU A 55 -26.35 3.02 10.68
N GLY A 56 -25.53 3.31 11.68
CA GLY A 56 -24.66 2.33 12.34
C GLY A 56 -23.47 1.85 11.52
N THR A 57 -23.15 2.49 10.38
CA THR A 57 -21.99 2.13 9.53
C THR A 57 -20.69 1.95 10.33
N PHE A 58 -20.48 2.74 11.36
CA PHE A 58 -19.27 2.74 12.19
C PHE A 58 -19.42 2.02 13.54
N ASP A 59 -20.57 1.43 13.81
CA ASP A 59 -20.81 0.68 15.05
C ASP A 59 -20.12 -0.68 14.96
N ARG A 60 -19.06 -0.86 15.75
CA ARG A 60 -18.24 -2.07 15.73
C ARG A 60 -18.09 -2.67 17.13
N ALA A 61 -18.55 -3.90 17.29
CA ALA A 61 -18.42 -4.63 18.54
C ALA A 61 -17.06 -5.35 18.62
N LEU A 62 -15.97 -4.57 18.64
CA LEU A 62 -14.61 -5.10 18.78
C LEU A 62 -14.11 -4.91 20.21
N ALA A 63 -13.27 -5.84 20.67
CA ALA A 63 -12.55 -5.68 21.92
C ALA A 63 -11.37 -4.72 21.73
N ASP A 64 -11.16 -3.86 22.71
CA ASP A 64 -10.06 -2.92 22.76
C ASP A 64 -9.15 -3.29 23.94
N VAL A 65 -7.98 -3.83 23.64
CA VAL A 65 -6.99 -4.26 24.63
C VAL A 65 -5.67 -3.51 24.45
N GLU A 66 -4.91 -3.31 25.53
CA GLU A 66 -3.58 -2.69 25.47
C GLU A 66 -2.50 -3.67 25.00
N SER A 67 -2.65 -4.93 25.35
CA SER A 67 -1.72 -5.99 24.98
C SER A 67 -2.42 -7.34 24.95
N TRP A 68 -1.83 -8.27 24.20
CA TRP A 68 -2.27 -9.66 24.17
C TRP A 68 -1.09 -10.56 23.88
N VAL A 69 -1.08 -11.74 24.49
CA VAL A 69 -0.06 -12.76 24.24
C VAL A 69 -0.69 -13.93 23.50
N LEU A 70 -0.21 -14.19 22.30
CA LEU A 70 -0.55 -15.37 21.53
C LEU A 70 0.20 -16.59 22.11
N GLU A 71 -0.46 -17.73 22.18
CA GLU A 71 0.10 -18.90 22.88
C GLU A 71 0.84 -19.88 21.98
N GLY A 72 0.59 -19.84 20.64
CA GLY A 72 1.20 -20.77 19.71
C GLY A 72 0.63 -22.21 19.75
N PRO A 73 1.27 -23.19 19.17
CA PRO A 73 2.55 -23.09 18.44
C PRO A 73 2.43 -22.24 17.19
N PHE A 74 3.55 -21.65 16.75
CA PHE A 74 3.61 -20.81 15.58
C PHE A 74 4.44 -21.45 14.48
N PRO A 75 4.03 -21.36 13.20
CA PRO A 75 4.89 -21.71 12.09
C PRO A 75 6.16 -20.83 12.11
N ASN A 76 7.33 -21.46 11.93
CA ASN A 76 8.61 -20.77 11.89
C ASN A 76 9.10 -20.49 10.46
N VAL A 77 8.27 -20.81 9.48
CA VAL A 77 8.58 -20.65 8.06
C VAL A 77 7.41 -19.98 7.38
N LEU A 78 7.69 -18.93 6.63
CA LEU A 78 6.75 -18.36 5.69
C LEU A 78 6.63 -19.28 4.48
N ALA A 79 5.56 -20.03 4.40
CA ALA A 79 5.21 -20.89 3.27
C ALA A 79 3.73 -21.29 3.36
N ALA A 80 3.09 -21.50 2.22
CA ALA A 80 1.76 -22.11 2.19
C ALA A 80 1.86 -23.62 2.31
N VAL A 81 2.24 -24.12 3.50
CA VAL A 81 2.35 -25.55 3.77
C VAL A 81 0.94 -26.12 3.96
N PRO A 82 0.51 -27.08 3.12
CA PRO A 82 -0.74 -27.80 3.34
C PRO A 82 -0.74 -28.47 4.72
N TYR A 83 -1.82 -28.31 5.44
CA TYR A 83 -1.94 -28.83 6.79
C TYR A 83 -3.31 -29.49 7.00
N ARG A 84 -3.29 -30.60 7.69
CA ARG A 84 -4.49 -31.31 8.10
C ARG A 84 -4.69 -31.16 9.60
N GLU A 85 -5.72 -30.46 9.99
CA GLU A 85 -6.14 -30.39 11.39
C GLU A 85 -6.76 -31.73 11.80
N PRO A 86 -6.21 -32.42 12.83
CA PRO A 86 -6.67 -33.76 13.24
C PRO A 86 -7.94 -33.68 14.09
N SER A 87 -8.99 -33.05 13.59
CA SER A 87 -10.30 -32.92 14.24
C SER A 87 -11.42 -33.09 13.23
N ASP A 88 -12.64 -33.30 13.71
CA ASP A 88 -13.82 -33.35 12.85
C ASP A 88 -14.04 -32.02 12.10
N TRP A 89 -13.69 -30.90 12.72
CA TRP A 89 -13.70 -29.56 12.12
C TRP A 89 -12.72 -29.45 10.96
N GLY A 90 -11.49 -29.96 11.16
CA GLY A 90 -10.48 -30.06 10.12
C GLY A 90 -10.94 -30.93 8.96
N GLY A 91 -11.54 -32.09 9.24
CA GLY A 91 -12.12 -32.97 8.23
C GLY A 91 -13.24 -32.32 7.42
N LEU A 92 -14.07 -31.48 8.07
CA LEU A 92 -15.10 -30.67 7.38
C LEU A 92 -14.48 -29.67 6.40
N LEU A 93 -13.47 -28.90 6.83
CA LEU A 93 -12.75 -27.96 5.99
C LEU A 93 -12.08 -28.65 4.80
N GLU A 94 -11.40 -29.78 5.03
CA GLU A 94 -10.78 -30.57 3.94
C GLU A 94 -11.79 -31.08 2.92
N SER A 95 -12.94 -31.57 3.40
CA SER A 95 -14.04 -32.01 2.51
C SER A 95 -14.53 -30.86 1.62
N GLN A 96 -14.70 -29.67 2.18
CA GLN A 96 -15.11 -28.48 1.43
C GLN A 96 -13.99 -28.00 0.47
N ALA A 97 -12.74 -28.04 0.88
CA ALA A 97 -11.59 -27.71 0.03
C ALA A 97 -11.45 -28.69 -1.16
N ALA A 98 -11.63 -29.98 -0.92
CA ALA A 98 -11.58 -31.01 -1.97
C ALA A 98 -12.64 -30.80 -3.06
N ARG A 99 -13.83 -30.31 -2.72
CA ARG A 99 -14.89 -29.96 -3.69
C ARG A 99 -14.49 -28.80 -4.62
N ARG A 100 -13.47 -28.02 -4.26
CA ARG A 100 -13.03 -26.80 -4.98
C ARG A 100 -11.75 -27.00 -5.81
N ALA A 101 -11.44 -28.24 -6.15
CA ALA A 101 -10.39 -28.62 -7.12
C ALA A 101 -9.04 -27.89 -6.92
N GLY A 102 -8.59 -27.75 -5.66
CA GLY A 102 -7.30 -27.14 -5.33
C GLY A 102 -7.28 -25.60 -5.27
N LEU A 103 -8.41 -24.95 -5.52
CA LEU A 103 -8.54 -23.51 -5.32
C LEU A 103 -8.47 -23.12 -3.83
N VAL A 104 -8.87 -24.00 -2.93
CA VAL A 104 -8.78 -23.80 -1.48
C VAL A 104 -7.74 -24.76 -0.91
N VAL A 105 -6.77 -24.20 -0.18
CA VAL A 105 -5.70 -24.96 0.49
C VAL A 105 -5.78 -24.72 1.99
N PRO A 106 -6.17 -25.71 2.79
CA PRO A 106 -5.97 -25.65 4.24
C PRO A 106 -4.48 -25.55 4.56
N THR A 107 -4.08 -24.56 5.38
CA THR A 107 -2.67 -24.36 5.73
C THR A 107 -2.47 -24.24 7.24
N GLU A 108 -1.28 -24.65 7.73
CA GLU A 108 -0.91 -24.52 9.14
C GLU A 108 -1.01 -23.07 9.63
N ALA A 109 -0.57 -22.12 8.81
CA ALA A 109 -0.63 -20.70 9.11
C ALA A 109 -2.06 -20.19 9.32
N MET A 110 -3.00 -20.63 8.52
CA MET A 110 -4.41 -20.22 8.64
C MET A 110 -5.11 -20.92 9.82
N HIS A 111 -4.76 -22.17 10.13
CA HIS A 111 -5.23 -22.83 11.35
C HIS A 111 -4.69 -22.14 12.63
N CYS A 112 -3.40 -21.75 12.62
CA CYS A 112 -2.82 -20.91 13.66
C CYS A 112 -3.60 -19.60 13.83
N ALA A 113 -3.87 -18.90 12.72
CA ALA A 113 -4.59 -17.63 12.74
C ALA A 113 -6.03 -17.79 13.27
N ALA A 114 -6.76 -18.82 12.81
CA ALA A 114 -8.11 -19.13 13.31
C ALA A 114 -8.09 -19.43 14.81
N ARG A 115 -7.08 -20.19 15.29
CA ARG A 115 -6.92 -20.55 16.69
C ARG A 115 -6.66 -19.34 17.58
N GLU A 116 -5.68 -18.53 17.25
CA GLU A 116 -5.31 -17.37 18.07
C GLU A 116 -6.42 -16.31 18.10
N TRP A 117 -7.08 -16.09 16.96
CA TRP A 117 -8.22 -15.19 16.89
C TRP A 117 -9.42 -15.72 17.68
N GLY A 118 -9.72 -17.02 17.59
CA GLY A 118 -10.80 -17.68 18.31
C GLY A 118 -10.57 -17.69 19.83
N ARG A 119 -9.34 -17.95 20.27
CA ARG A 119 -8.95 -17.86 21.69
C ARG A 119 -9.18 -16.47 22.26
N PHE A 120 -8.81 -15.44 21.47
CA PHE A 120 -9.07 -14.06 21.86
C PHE A 120 -10.58 -13.80 22.01
N LEU A 121 -11.37 -14.20 21.01
CA LEU A 121 -12.83 -14.02 21.03
C LEU A 121 -13.48 -14.76 22.22
N LEU A 122 -13.02 -15.99 22.48
CA LEU A 122 -13.53 -16.80 23.60
C LEU A 122 -13.19 -16.17 24.97
N ALA A 123 -12.03 -15.53 25.09
CA ALA A 123 -11.61 -14.88 26.32
C ALA A 123 -12.26 -13.50 26.55
N ASN A 124 -12.49 -12.73 25.49
CA ASN A 124 -12.90 -11.33 25.59
C ASN A 124 -14.39 -11.09 25.21
N GLY A 125 -15.07 -12.08 24.67
CA GLY A 125 -16.48 -11.97 24.27
C GLY A 125 -16.75 -11.15 23.02
N ALA A 126 -15.73 -10.52 22.43
CA ALA A 126 -15.78 -9.74 21.20
C ALA A 126 -14.51 -9.96 20.35
N PRO A 127 -14.60 -9.82 19.02
CA PRO A 127 -13.45 -9.96 18.13
C PRO A 127 -12.30 -8.99 18.46
N PRO A 128 -11.04 -9.34 18.18
CA PRO A 128 -9.91 -8.44 18.38
C PRO A 128 -10.00 -7.22 17.44
N GLY A 129 -9.46 -6.10 17.89
CA GLY A 129 -9.29 -4.92 17.06
C GLY A 129 -8.28 -5.15 15.92
N PRO A 130 -8.24 -4.20 14.94
CA PRO A 130 -7.49 -4.39 13.69
C PRO A 130 -6.01 -4.69 13.88
N GLY A 131 -5.33 -3.93 14.73
CA GLY A 131 -3.89 -4.12 14.95
C GLY A 131 -3.55 -5.51 15.46
N LEU A 132 -4.31 -6.03 16.44
CA LEU A 132 -4.11 -7.39 16.94
C LEU A 132 -4.50 -8.45 15.89
N THR A 133 -5.59 -8.24 15.15
CA THR A 133 -5.99 -9.16 14.06
C THR A 133 -4.87 -9.29 13.02
N THR A 134 -4.27 -8.16 12.61
CA THR A 134 -3.13 -8.16 11.68
C THR A 134 -1.91 -8.87 12.27
N TRP A 135 -1.61 -8.61 13.55
CA TRP A 135 -0.51 -9.29 14.25
C TRP A 135 -0.72 -10.80 14.31
N ILE A 136 -1.93 -11.26 14.60
CA ILE A 136 -2.26 -12.70 14.60
C ILE A 136 -1.90 -13.33 13.24
N GLY A 137 -2.36 -12.76 12.14
CA GLY A 137 -2.05 -13.27 10.80
C GLY A 137 -0.55 -13.31 10.51
N ALA A 138 0.14 -12.20 10.78
CA ALA A 138 1.56 -12.07 10.52
C ALA A 138 2.41 -12.99 11.40
N ARG A 139 2.09 -13.12 12.69
CA ARG A 139 2.80 -13.99 13.63
C ARG A 139 2.57 -15.48 13.33
N CYS A 140 1.40 -15.81 12.81
CA CYS A 140 1.10 -17.14 12.31
C CYS A 140 1.74 -17.45 10.95
N SER A 141 2.58 -16.56 10.42
CA SER A 141 3.24 -16.70 9.11
C SER A 141 2.25 -16.92 7.96
N ALA A 142 1.03 -16.38 8.10
CA ALA A 142 0.07 -16.39 7.01
C ALA A 142 0.61 -15.53 5.88
N SER A 143 0.93 -16.15 4.75
CA SER A 143 1.42 -15.43 3.55
C SER A 143 0.39 -14.45 2.99
N THR A 144 -0.84 -14.59 3.40
CA THR A 144 -2.00 -13.78 3.01
C THR A 144 -2.16 -12.59 3.96
N PRO A 145 -1.94 -11.35 3.52
CA PRO A 145 -2.01 -10.18 4.41
C PRO A 145 -3.43 -9.81 4.80
N GLN A 146 -4.42 -10.23 4.02
CA GLN A 146 -5.84 -10.00 4.30
C GLN A 146 -6.51 -11.31 4.66
N ILE A 147 -6.85 -11.46 5.93
CA ILE A 147 -7.54 -12.62 6.46
C ILE A 147 -8.92 -12.20 6.93
N SER A 148 -9.95 -12.81 6.38
CA SER A 148 -11.32 -12.71 6.89
C SER A 148 -11.54 -13.80 7.93
N TYR A 149 -12.12 -13.41 9.06
CA TYR A 149 -12.47 -14.34 10.13
C TYR A 149 -13.99 -14.43 10.24
N HIS A 150 -14.48 -15.62 10.08
CA HIS A 150 -15.90 -15.95 10.23
C HIS A 150 -16.05 -16.86 11.43
N HIS A 151 -17.06 -16.63 12.26
CA HIS A 151 -17.26 -17.45 13.44
C HIS A 151 -18.72 -17.81 13.66
N PHE A 152 -18.90 -18.95 14.25
CA PHE A 152 -20.15 -19.43 14.79
C PHE A 152 -19.98 -19.60 16.29
N ASP A 153 -20.83 -18.97 17.08
CA ASP A 153 -20.75 -19.04 18.52
C ASP A 153 -22.12 -19.33 19.18
N GLY A 154 -22.08 -19.92 20.34
CA GLY A 154 -23.30 -20.22 21.09
C GLY A 154 -23.06 -20.83 22.46
N GLY A 155 -24.13 -20.83 23.24
CA GLY A 155 -24.17 -21.57 24.50
C GLY A 155 -24.24 -23.08 24.26
N ILE A 156 -23.50 -23.84 25.04
CA ILE A 156 -23.52 -25.30 25.00
C ILE A 156 -23.93 -25.87 26.36
N PRO A 157 -24.55 -27.06 26.40
CA PRO A 157 -24.85 -27.76 27.67
C PRO A 157 -23.58 -27.96 28.50
N ALA A 158 -23.73 -27.86 29.80
CA ALA A 158 -22.61 -28.16 30.71
C ALA A 158 -22.13 -29.61 30.52
N GLY A 159 -20.83 -29.78 30.26
CA GLY A 159 -20.21 -31.06 30.01
C GLY A 159 -20.40 -31.64 28.61
N ALA A 160 -20.95 -30.86 27.65
CA ALA A 160 -21.00 -31.29 26.27
C ALA A 160 -19.59 -31.56 25.72
N SER A 161 -19.42 -32.68 25.04
CA SER A 161 -18.20 -33.03 24.35
C SER A 161 -18.06 -32.25 23.02
N GLU A 162 -16.86 -32.12 22.52
CA GLU A 162 -16.60 -31.51 21.20
C GLU A 162 -17.39 -32.21 20.09
N ALA A 163 -17.48 -33.54 20.11
CA ALA A 163 -18.22 -34.31 19.13
C ALA A 163 -19.72 -33.99 19.13
N GLU A 164 -20.33 -33.84 20.30
CA GLU A 164 -21.75 -33.45 20.41
C GLU A 164 -22.00 -32.03 19.87
N VAL A 165 -21.08 -31.12 20.14
CA VAL A 165 -21.16 -29.76 19.59
C VAL A 165 -20.96 -29.76 18.08
N PHE A 166 -19.98 -30.55 17.58
CA PHE A 166 -19.75 -30.71 16.15
C PHE A 166 -20.99 -31.18 15.40
N GLU A 167 -21.61 -32.27 15.89
CA GLU A 167 -22.82 -32.78 15.25
C GLU A 167 -23.98 -31.76 15.28
N GLY A 168 -24.08 -30.99 16.36
CA GLY A 168 -25.11 -29.93 16.48
C GLY A 168 -24.86 -28.72 15.58
N TRP A 169 -23.61 -28.39 15.27
CA TRP A 169 -23.22 -27.18 14.52
C TRP A 169 -22.76 -27.45 13.09
N ARG A 170 -22.50 -28.70 12.74
CA ARG A 170 -21.94 -29.13 11.46
C ARG A 170 -22.61 -28.47 10.27
N ALA A 171 -23.94 -28.54 10.17
CA ALA A 171 -24.66 -27.97 9.03
C ALA A 171 -24.52 -26.44 8.93
N ALA A 172 -24.48 -25.72 10.06
CA ALA A 172 -24.31 -24.29 10.08
C ALA A 172 -22.89 -23.86 9.69
N VAL A 173 -21.88 -24.59 10.19
CA VAL A 173 -20.47 -24.32 9.81
C VAL A 173 -20.20 -24.73 8.38
N GLU A 174 -20.82 -25.82 7.88
CA GLU A 174 -20.76 -26.20 6.46
C GLU A 174 -21.33 -25.11 5.56
N SER A 175 -22.48 -24.55 5.90
CA SER A 175 -23.07 -23.41 5.16
C SER A 175 -22.16 -22.18 5.19
N MET A 176 -21.55 -21.87 6.32
CA MET A 176 -20.57 -20.76 6.43
C MET A 176 -19.35 -21.01 5.55
N LEU A 177 -18.80 -22.23 5.49
CA LEU A 177 -17.72 -22.59 4.60
C LEU A 177 -18.11 -22.48 3.13
N GLU A 178 -19.32 -22.90 2.76
CA GLU A 178 -19.85 -22.79 1.40
C GLU A 178 -20.00 -21.33 0.95
N GLU A 179 -20.40 -20.46 1.84
CA GLU A 179 -20.57 -19.02 1.57
C GLU A 179 -19.22 -18.29 1.40
N HIS A 180 -18.22 -18.67 2.20
CA HIS A 180 -16.99 -17.88 2.28
C HIS A 180 -15.78 -18.49 1.56
N LEU A 181 -15.82 -19.78 1.18
CA LEU A 181 -14.77 -20.40 0.36
C LEU A 181 -15.09 -20.27 -1.13
N VAL A 182 -15.32 -19.04 -1.60
CA VAL A 182 -15.66 -18.74 -3.00
C VAL A 182 -14.61 -17.86 -3.66
N GLY A 183 -14.44 -18.00 -4.96
CA GLY A 183 -13.54 -17.16 -5.75
C GLY A 183 -12.21 -17.83 -6.10
N GLY A 184 -11.13 -17.04 -6.17
CA GLY A 184 -9.79 -17.43 -6.61
C GLY A 184 -9.05 -18.38 -5.67
N PRO A 185 -7.73 -18.50 -5.82
CA PRO A 185 -6.93 -19.34 -4.94
C PRO A 185 -6.97 -18.80 -3.51
N LEU A 186 -7.44 -19.62 -2.56
CA LEU A 186 -7.61 -19.29 -1.15
C LEU A 186 -6.70 -20.14 -0.26
N ALA A 187 -6.26 -19.56 0.85
CA ALA A 187 -5.80 -20.28 2.01
C ALA A 187 -6.91 -20.28 3.07
N ALA A 188 -7.08 -21.37 3.78
CA ALA A 188 -8.10 -21.48 4.82
C ALA A 188 -7.59 -22.24 6.06
N GLY A 189 -8.20 -21.94 7.20
CA GLY A 189 -7.98 -22.65 8.45
C GLY A 189 -9.25 -22.64 9.29
N ILE A 190 -9.39 -23.62 10.16
CA ILE A 190 -10.52 -23.75 11.08
C ILE A 190 -10.01 -24.06 12.48
N TRP A 191 -10.71 -23.54 13.46
CA TRP A 191 -10.46 -23.85 14.86
C TRP A 191 -11.75 -23.89 15.64
N TYR A 192 -11.80 -24.76 16.65
CA TYR A 192 -12.87 -24.87 17.62
C TYR A 192 -12.32 -24.71 19.04
N GLY A 193 -13.10 -24.09 19.91
CA GLY A 193 -12.81 -24.03 21.32
C GLY A 193 -14.05 -23.80 22.16
N GLN A 194 -14.00 -24.22 23.42
CA GLN A 194 -15.09 -24.05 24.38
C GLN A 194 -14.56 -23.60 25.74
N LYS A 195 -15.32 -22.78 26.42
CA LYS A 195 -15.03 -22.30 27.78
C LYS A 195 -16.30 -21.82 28.46
N ASP A 196 -16.49 -22.20 29.73
CA ASP A 196 -17.56 -21.71 30.61
C ASP A 196 -18.98 -21.80 29.98
N GLY A 197 -19.30 -22.93 29.33
CA GLY A 197 -20.59 -23.16 28.69
C GLY A 197 -20.81 -22.39 27.37
N ARG A 198 -19.78 -21.80 26.82
CA ARG A 198 -19.75 -21.18 25.49
C ARG A 198 -18.79 -21.94 24.59
N ALA A 199 -19.18 -22.11 23.33
CA ALA A 199 -18.30 -22.67 22.30
C ALA A 199 -18.24 -21.72 21.10
N ILE A 200 -17.11 -21.79 20.37
CA ILE A 200 -16.85 -20.99 19.20
C ILE A 200 -16.15 -21.86 18.15
N ALA A 201 -16.67 -21.82 16.91
CA ALA A 201 -15.96 -22.32 15.72
C ALA A 201 -15.53 -21.12 14.88
N VAL A 202 -14.26 -21.05 14.48
CA VAL A 202 -13.69 -19.95 13.68
C VAL A 202 -13.13 -20.50 12.40
N VAL A 203 -13.46 -19.84 11.29
CA VAL A 203 -12.83 -20.07 9.98
C VAL A 203 -12.06 -18.81 9.59
N ALA A 204 -10.77 -18.97 9.31
CA ALA A 204 -9.91 -17.96 8.73
C ALA A 204 -9.77 -18.23 7.22
N VAL A 205 -10.02 -17.24 6.38
CA VAL A 205 -9.92 -17.35 4.92
C VAL A 205 -9.15 -16.16 4.39
N GLY A 206 -8.24 -16.41 3.44
CA GLY A 206 -7.50 -15.35 2.79
C GLY A 206 -7.15 -15.68 1.35
N GLU A 207 -7.15 -14.67 0.50
CA GLU A 207 -6.79 -14.81 -0.91
C GLU A 207 -5.29 -15.03 -1.06
N ARG A 208 -4.90 -16.04 -1.81
CA ARG A 208 -3.49 -16.34 -2.11
C ARG A 208 -3.09 -15.64 -3.40
N LEU A 209 -2.39 -14.52 -3.27
CA LEU A 209 -1.90 -13.75 -4.41
C LEU A 209 -0.50 -14.17 -4.85
N ALA A 210 0.23 -14.84 -3.98
CA ALA A 210 1.58 -15.33 -4.24
C ALA A 210 1.82 -16.70 -3.61
N HIS A 211 2.73 -17.45 -4.22
CA HIS A 211 3.38 -18.61 -3.64
C HIS A 211 4.82 -18.23 -3.31
N VAL A 212 5.17 -18.23 -2.03
CA VAL A 212 6.52 -17.90 -1.55
C VAL A 212 7.27 -19.20 -1.28
N ARG A 213 8.54 -19.27 -1.69
CA ARG A 213 9.44 -20.34 -1.28
C ARG A 213 9.66 -20.27 0.23
N PRO A 214 9.86 -21.41 0.89
CA PRO A 214 10.05 -21.44 2.33
C PRO A 214 11.13 -20.46 2.79
N LEU A 215 10.74 -19.49 3.62
CA LEU A 215 11.61 -18.49 4.22
C LEU A 215 11.49 -18.59 5.74
N PRO A 216 12.58 -18.83 6.50
CA PRO A 216 12.55 -18.75 7.95
C PRO A 216 12.10 -17.36 8.41
N VAL A 217 11.16 -17.31 9.37
CA VAL A 217 10.74 -16.02 9.95
C VAL A 217 11.68 -15.55 11.06
N VAL A 218 12.47 -16.46 11.63
CA VAL A 218 13.60 -16.14 12.51
C VAL A 218 14.82 -15.98 11.62
N LEU A 219 15.38 -14.78 11.57
CA LEU A 219 16.53 -14.48 10.74
C LEU A 219 17.82 -14.70 11.57
N GLU A 220 18.84 -15.21 10.92
CA GLU A 220 20.16 -15.39 11.50
C GLU A 220 21.17 -14.42 10.88
N GLY A 221 22.16 -14.01 11.67
CA GLY A 221 23.27 -13.22 11.18
C GLY A 221 23.00 -11.71 11.11
N ASP A 222 23.27 -11.10 9.96
CA ASP A 222 23.27 -9.65 9.75
C ASP A 222 21.92 -9.07 9.24
N GLY A 223 20.86 -9.86 9.29
CA GLY A 223 19.53 -9.47 8.84
C GLY A 223 19.30 -9.50 7.33
N HIS A 224 20.28 -9.98 6.55
CA HIS A 224 20.11 -10.18 5.10
C HIS A 224 19.38 -11.48 4.79
N PHE A 225 18.44 -11.44 3.84
CA PHE A 225 17.75 -12.63 3.35
C PHE A 225 17.31 -12.47 1.89
N VAL A 226 17.02 -13.59 1.25
CA VAL A 226 16.47 -13.63 -0.11
C VAL A 226 15.02 -14.13 -0.04
N LEU A 227 14.13 -13.32 -0.58
CA LEU A 227 12.71 -13.67 -0.74
C LEU A 227 12.47 -14.08 -2.18
N GLU A 228 12.03 -15.31 -2.41
CA GLU A 228 11.70 -15.83 -3.73
C GLU A 228 10.24 -16.32 -3.78
N GLY A 229 9.60 -16.15 -4.95
CA GLY A 229 8.23 -16.60 -5.11
C GLY A 229 7.72 -16.48 -6.53
N GLU A 230 6.43 -16.78 -6.64
CA GLU A 230 5.64 -16.67 -7.86
C GLU A 230 4.27 -16.08 -7.56
N LEU A 231 3.85 -15.10 -8.35
CA LEU A 231 2.51 -14.52 -8.26
C LEU A 231 1.48 -15.50 -8.85
N LEU A 232 0.37 -15.65 -8.16
CA LEU A 232 -0.78 -16.46 -8.57
C LEU A 232 -1.84 -15.65 -9.31
N VAL A 233 -1.59 -14.36 -9.47
CA VAL A 233 -2.46 -13.40 -10.16
C VAL A 233 -1.67 -12.64 -11.21
N GLU A 234 -2.37 -12.13 -12.22
CA GLU A 234 -1.75 -11.29 -13.23
C GLU A 234 -1.23 -9.99 -12.61
N SER A 235 0.00 -9.63 -12.94
CA SER A 235 0.68 -8.47 -12.40
C SER A 235 1.52 -7.74 -13.44
N GLY A 236 1.48 -6.41 -13.41
CA GLY A 236 2.36 -5.55 -14.18
C GLY A 236 3.66 -5.22 -13.44
N ASP A 237 3.64 -5.27 -12.10
CA ASP A 237 4.83 -5.01 -11.26
C ASP A 237 4.70 -5.70 -9.89
N VAL A 238 5.85 -5.97 -9.28
CA VAL A 238 5.94 -6.47 -7.91
C VAL A 238 7.10 -5.80 -7.18
N SER A 239 6.89 -5.48 -5.92
CA SER A 239 7.88 -4.89 -5.02
C SER A 239 7.82 -5.55 -3.65
N ALA A 240 8.93 -5.48 -2.92
CA ALA A 240 8.99 -5.92 -1.53
C ALA A 240 9.56 -4.82 -0.66
N THR A 241 9.03 -4.66 0.54
CA THR A 241 9.45 -3.65 1.53
C THR A 241 9.57 -4.28 2.90
N VAL A 242 10.50 -3.77 3.68
CA VAL A 242 10.75 -4.21 5.07
C VAL A 242 10.78 -3.00 5.99
N ASN A 243 10.20 -3.10 7.16
CA ASN A 243 10.40 -2.11 8.21
C ASN A 243 11.82 -2.24 8.78
N GLN A 244 12.42 -1.12 9.12
CA GLN A 244 13.73 -1.06 9.77
C GLN A 244 13.68 -0.10 10.95
N GLY A 245 14.13 -0.53 12.10
CA GLY A 245 14.13 0.27 13.30
C GLY A 245 12.75 0.85 13.62
N ARG A 246 12.75 1.91 14.42
CA ARG A 246 11.51 2.50 14.91
C ARG A 246 10.61 3.09 13.83
N PHE A 247 11.20 3.73 12.79
CA PHE A 247 10.46 4.47 11.77
C PHE A 247 10.90 4.20 10.34
N GLY A 248 12.00 3.47 10.14
CA GLY A 248 12.52 3.19 8.81
C GLY A 248 11.65 2.22 8.02
N VAL A 249 11.69 2.36 6.72
CA VAL A 249 11.20 1.40 5.74
C VAL A 249 12.17 1.37 4.58
N SER A 250 12.56 0.19 4.13
CA SER A 250 13.44 0.02 2.98
C SER A 250 12.78 -0.84 1.90
N ASP A 251 13.05 -0.49 0.66
CA ASP A 251 12.72 -1.34 -0.48
C ASP A 251 13.77 -2.43 -0.62
N CYS A 252 13.32 -3.66 -0.82
CA CYS A 252 14.22 -4.76 -1.15
C CYS A 252 14.74 -4.61 -2.58
N GLU A 253 16.03 -4.95 -2.79
CA GLU A 253 16.64 -4.94 -4.11
C GLU A 253 16.08 -6.07 -4.98
N ARG A 254 15.74 -5.79 -6.23
CA ARG A 254 15.31 -6.81 -7.20
C ARG A 254 16.50 -7.66 -7.60
N ALA A 255 16.54 -8.93 -7.19
CA ALA A 255 17.58 -9.88 -7.57
C ALA A 255 17.27 -10.55 -8.92
N ASP A 256 16.02 -10.98 -9.14
CA ASP A 256 15.50 -11.43 -10.44
C ASP A 256 13.99 -11.10 -10.50
N LEU A 257 13.55 -10.58 -11.63
CA LEU A 257 12.15 -10.26 -11.88
C LEU A 257 11.76 -10.70 -13.29
N ARG A 258 11.08 -11.84 -13.35
CA ARG A 258 10.51 -12.40 -14.59
C ARG A 258 9.09 -12.86 -14.30
N LEU A 259 8.16 -11.91 -14.24
CA LEU A 259 6.78 -12.22 -13.91
C LEU A 259 6.26 -13.48 -14.61
N PRO A 260 5.57 -14.35 -13.88
CA PRO A 260 5.08 -14.20 -12.50
C PRO A 260 6.13 -14.48 -11.40
N ARG A 261 7.36 -14.87 -11.73
CA ARG A 261 8.41 -15.15 -10.73
C ARG A 261 9.09 -13.89 -10.27
N PHE A 262 9.47 -13.87 -9.00
CA PHE A 262 10.22 -12.77 -8.39
C PHE A 262 11.27 -13.28 -7.42
N ALA A 263 12.36 -12.50 -7.29
CA ALA A 263 13.35 -12.65 -6.22
C ALA A 263 13.80 -11.26 -5.75
N PHE A 264 13.87 -11.09 -4.45
CA PHE A 264 14.30 -9.86 -3.78
C PHE A 264 15.41 -10.16 -2.76
N ARG A 265 16.43 -9.29 -2.70
CA ARG A 265 17.36 -9.21 -1.59
C ARG A 265 16.84 -8.18 -0.62
N CYS A 266 16.60 -8.59 0.60
CA CYS A 266 16.08 -7.74 1.66
C CYS A 266 17.06 -7.68 2.81
N GLN A 267 16.98 -6.59 3.58
CA GLN A 267 17.76 -6.41 4.79
C GLN A 267 16.84 -5.84 5.88
N THR A 268 16.90 -6.44 7.06
CA THR A 268 16.31 -5.92 8.30
C THR A 268 17.41 -5.34 9.18
N ASP A 269 17.03 -4.55 10.17
CA ASP A 269 17.93 -4.22 11.27
C ASP A 269 18.05 -5.45 12.18
N PRO A 270 19.25 -6.03 12.39
CA PRO A 270 19.42 -7.22 13.24
C PRO A 270 19.12 -6.96 14.72
N GLU A 271 19.06 -5.70 15.17
CA GLU A 271 18.69 -5.34 16.52
C GLU A 271 17.15 -5.21 16.71
N ASP A 272 16.39 -5.20 15.62
CA ASP A 272 14.92 -5.14 15.70
C ASP A 272 14.36 -6.41 16.34
N ARG A 273 13.49 -6.23 17.33
CA ARG A 273 12.78 -7.32 17.97
C ARG A 273 11.85 -8.04 17.01
N ASP A 274 11.14 -7.25 16.21
CA ASP A 274 10.30 -7.70 15.11
C ASP A 274 10.37 -6.71 13.95
N SER A 275 10.19 -7.21 12.75
CA SER A 275 10.17 -6.45 11.53
C SER A 275 9.03 -6.94 10.65
N TRP A 276 8.55 -6.08 9.74
CA TRP A 276 7.47 -6.45 8.84
C TRP A 276 7.97 -6.52 7.40
N LEU A 277 7.75 -7.67 6.77
CA LEU A 277 7.93 -7.85 5.34
C LEU A 277 6.58 -7.74 4.63
N THR A 278 6.52 -6.92 3.59
CA THR A 278 5.37 -6.83 2.69
C THR A 278 5.81 -6.99 1.25
N VAL A 279 5.14 -7.89 0.52
CA VAL A 279 5.22 -7.95 -0.94
C VAL A 279 3.95 -7.34 -1.52
N THR A 280 4.12 -6.39 -2.42
CA THR A 280 3.01 -5.71 -3.09
C THR A 280 3.03 -6.05 -4.58
N THR A 281 1.90 -6.50 -5.12
CA THR A 281 1.69 -6.71 -6.56
C THR A 281 0.79 -5.63 -7.11
N THR A 282 1.12 -5.12 -8.30
CA THR A 282 0.33 -4.10 -8.99
C THR A 282 -0.23 -4.70 -10.28
N PRO A 283 -1.56 -4.81 -10.44
CA PRO A 283 -2.16 -5.33 -11.67
C PRO A 283 -1.77 -4.48 -12.88
N PRO A 284 -1.72 -5.06 -14.10
CA PRO A 284 -1.40 -4.32 -15.31
C PRO A 284 -2.32 -3.10 -15.51
N GLY A 285 -1.74 -1.96 -15.84
CA GLY A 285 -2.48 -0.72 -16.06
C GLY A 285 -3.12 -0.10 -14.81
N ARG A 286 -2.85 -0.62 -13.61
CA ARG A 286 -3.26 -0.03 -12.34
C ARG A 286 -2.10 0.73 -11.69
N LEU A 287 -2.42 1.74 -10.89
CA LEU A 287 -1.43 2.51 -10.11
C LEU A 287 -1.35 2.06 -8.66
N ILE A 288 -2.39 1.37 -8.19
CA ILE A 288 -2.47 0.89 -6.82
C ILE A 288 -2.10 -0.58 -6.79
N GLY A 289 -1.12 -0.88 -5.95
CA GLY A 289 -0.72 -2.25 -5.65
C GLY A 289 -1.59 -2.87 -4.56
N ARG A 290 -1.61 -4.20 -4.53
CA ARG A 290 -2.23 -5.02 -3.48
C ARG A 290 -1.14 -5.74 -2.71
N ALA A 291 -1.24 -5.77 -1.39
CA ALA A 291 -0.34 -6.62 -0.61
C ALA A 291 -0.61 -8.10 -0.94
N ALA A 292 0.41 -8.77 -1.44
CA ALA A 292 0.36 -10.20 -1.78
C ALA A 292 0.92 -11.08 -0.66
N VAL A 293 1.85 -10.53 0.15
CA VAL A 293 2.44 -11.19 1.31
C VAL A 293 2.57 -10.17 2.43
N GLY A 294 2.30 -10.60 3.66
CA GLY A 294 2.54 -9.81 4.88
C GLY A 294 2.93 -10.74 6.01
N VAL A 295 4.13 -10.55 6.60
CA VAL A 295 4.64 -11.43 7.65
C VAL A 295 5.50 -10.66 8.65
N ALA A 296 5.47 -11.11 9.90
CA ALA A 296 6.41 -10.67 10.91
C ALA A 296 7.69 -11.51 10.84
N LEU A 297 8.83 -10.84 10.79
CA LEU A 297 10.17 -11.42 10.86
C LEU A 297 10.78 -11.11 12.23
N PHE A 298 11.71 -11.93 12.69
CA PHE A 298 12.38 -11.80 13.98
C PHE A 298 13.90 -11.73 13.77
N PRO A 299 14.44 -10.53 13.43
CA PRO A 299 15.87 -10.35 13.15
C PRO A 299 16.76 -10.64 14.35
N SER A 300 16.32 -10.31 15.57
CA SER A 300 17.06 -10.58 16.82
C SER A 300 17.17 -12.07 17.18
N GLY A 301 16.52 -12.96 16.42
CA GLY A 301 16.52 -14.39 16.68
C GLY A 301 15.51 -14.86 17.75
N GLU A 302 14.79 -13.95 18.39
CA GLU A 302 13.86 -14.25 19.50
C GLU A 302 12.40 -14.07 19.10
N PRO A 303 11.75 -15.10 18.53
CA PRO A 303 10.35 -15.00 18.13
C PRO A 303 9.44 -14.93 19.35
N HIS A 304 8.48 -14.00 19.34
CA HIS A 304 7.52 -13.82 20.43
C HIS A 304 6.07 -13.77 19.94
N GLY A 305 5.12 -14.07 20.84
CA GLY A 305 3.68 -13.95 20.59
C GLY A 305 3.06 -12.66 21.14
N GLU A 306 3.85 -11.80 21.78
CA GLU A 306 3.33 -10.59 22.41
C GLU A 306 2.97 -9.53 21.39
N TRP A 307 1.72 -9.06 21.45
CA TRP A 307 1.27 -7.84 20.78
C TRP A 307 1.06 -6.76 21.82
N ARG A 308 1.54 -5.57 21.52
CA ARG A 308 1.26 -4.36 22.28
C ARG A 308 0.68 -3.31 21.36
N ARG A 309 -0.27 -2.56 21.87
CA ARG A 309 -0.84 -1.43 21.15
C ARG A 309 0.26 -0.44 20.77
N PRO A 310 0.34 -0.04 19.49
CA PRO A 310 1.31 0.99 19.07
C PRO A 310 1.08 2.30 19.82
N LYS A 311 2.17 2.94 20.26
CA LYS A 311 2.21 4.23 20.92
C LYS A 311 3.43 5.02 20.44
N LEU A 312 3.25 6.31 20.15
CA LEU A 312 4.33 7.22 19.74
C LEU A 312 4.71 8.16 20.86
N PHE A 313 3.71 8.87 21.41
CA PHE A 313 3.85 9.92 22.42
C PHE A 313 2.79 9.76 23.51
N ASP A 314 2.58 10.82 24.28
CA ASP A 314 1.45 10.89 25.20
C ASP A 314 0.13 11.07 24.45
N PRO A 315 -0.99 10.58 25.01
CA PRO A 315 -2.30 10.69 24.40
C PRO A 315 -2.70 12.13 24.07
N VAL A 316 -3.25 12.34 22.88
CA VAL A 316 -3.84 13.61 22.44
C VAL A 316 -5.32 13.34 22.16
N LEU A 317 -6.17 13.70 23.12
CA LEU A 317 -7.60 13.43 23.06
C LEU A 317 -8.34 14.50 22.27
N VAL A 318 -9.26 14.08 21.41
CA VAL A 318 -10.16 15.00 20.70
C VAL A 318 -11.16 15.57 21.69
N GLY A 319 -11.21 16.90 21.78
CA GLY A 319 -12.18 17.67 22.54
C GLY A 319 -12.99 18.62 21.65
N PRO A 320 -13.95 19.36 22.20
CA PRO A 320 -14.84 20.23 21.40
C PRO A 320 -14.11 21.34 20.61
N GLU A 321 -12.94 21.77 21.06
CA GLU A 321 -12.15 22.83 20.42
C GLU A 321 -10.92 22.29 19.69
N THR A 322 -10.78 20.96 19.57
CA THR A 322 -9.60 20.35 18.93
C THR A 322 -9.68 20.49 17.42
N ASP A 323 -8.70 21.15 16.83
CA ASP A 323 -8.47 21.05 15.38
C ASP A 323 -7.74 19.74 15.08
N VAL A 324 -8.55 18.71 14.81
CA VAL A 324 -8.10 17.32 14.64
C VAL A 324 -7.04 17.20 13.54
N LYS A 325 -7.19 17.92 12.44
CA LYS A 325 -6.25 17.83 11.29
C LYS A 325 -4.90 18.46 11.63
N THR A 326 -4.91 19.61 12.25
CA THR A 326 -3.69 20.28 12.71
C THR A 326 -2.95 19.45 13.76
N GLU A 327 -3.67 18.85 14.71
CA GLU A 327 -3.06 17.97 15.71
C GLU A 327 -2.46 16.71 15.09
N ILE A 328 -3.17 16.06 14.16
CA ILE A 328 -2.63 14.93 13.41
C ILE A 328 -1.36 15.32 12.65
N ALA A 329 -1.38 16.43 11.93
CA ALA A 329 -0.20 16.92 11.21
C ALA A 329 0.97 17.20 12.16
N GLY A 330 0.67 17.75 13.35
CA GLY A 330 1.65 17.97 14.43
C GLY A 330 2.28 16.66 14.92
N ILE A 331 1.48 15.60 15.13
CA ILE A 331 1.98 14.27 15.52
C ILE A 331 2.84 13.68 14.41
N VAL A 332 2.37 13.70 13.15
CA VAL A 332 3.13 13.21 11.99
C VAL A 332 4.47 13.95 11.89
N ASN A 333 4.50 15.27 12.03
CA ASN A 333 5.72 16.04 11.96
C ASN A 333 6.69 15.76 13.12
N ARG A 334 6.19 15.48 14.33
CA ARG A 334 7.05 15.01 15.42
C ARG A 334 7.71 13.66 15.10
N VAL A 335 6.95 12.72 14.51
CA VAL A 335 7.50 11.42 14.06
C VAL A 335 8.53 11.63 12.96
N ARG A 336 8.24 12.47 11.96
CA ARG A 336 9.16 12.81 10.87
C ARG A 336 10.47 13.42 11.42
N GLY A 337 10.37 14.35 12.37
CA GLY A 337 11.54 14.92 13.04
C GLY A 337 12.40 13.88 13.75
N GLN A 338 11.78 12.88 14.44
CA GLN A 338 12.51 11.77 15.06
C GLN A 338 13.15 10.83 14.02
N ALA A 339 12.58 10.75 12.82
CA ALA A 339 13.13 10.00 11.69
C ALA A 339 14.17 10.80 10.87
N GLY A 340 14.49 12.03 11.27
CA GLY A 340 15.43 12.90 10.54
C GLY A 340 14.89 13.45 9.22
N LEU A 341 13.56 13.50 9.06
CA LEU A 341 12.88 13.98 7.87
C LEU A 341 12.37 15.41 8.04
N GLU A 342 12.32 16.15 6.94
CA GLU A 342 11.72 17.48 6.90
C GLU A 342 10.23 17.44 7.24
N PRO A 343 9.67 18.48 7.90
CA PRO A 343 8.26 18.56 8.18
C PRO A 343 7.44 18.59 6.89
N ILE A 344 6.21 18.07 6.99
CA ILE A 344 5.24 18.04 5.90
C ILE A 344 4.15 19.08 6.19
N GLU A 345 3.72 19.83 5.18
CA GLU A 345 2.74 20.88 5.32
C GLU A 345 1.31 20.35 5.10
N LEU A 346 0.39 20.73 5.99
CA LEU A 346 -1.02 20.38 5.86
C LEU A 346 -1.64 21.13 4.68
N SER A 347 -2.25 20.41 3.75
CA SER A 347 -3.04 20.98 2.66
C SER A 347 -4.50 21.08 3.09
N ASP A 348 -4.94 22.26 3.48
CA ASP A 348 -6.33 22.49 3.93
C ASP A 348 -7.33 22.18 2.83
N THR A 349 -7.06 22.60 1.59
CA THR A 349 -7.95 22.41 0.45
C THR A 349 -8.16 20.94 0.10
N GLN A 350 -7.10 20.13 0.12
CA GLN A 350 -7.21 18.69 -0.14
C GLN A 350 -7.76 17.95 1.10
N SER A 351 -7.52 18.44 2.31
CA SER A 351 -8.09 17.89 3.53
C SER A 351 -9.61 18.03 3.58
N LEU A 352 -10.17 19.11 3.02
CA LEU A 352 -11.63 19.24 2.86
C LEU A 352 -12.22 18.15 1.95
N VAL A 353 -11.51 17.81 0.87
CA VAL A 353 -11.90 16.69 0.00
C VAL A 353 -11.78 15.35 0.75
N ALA A 354 -10.68 15.17 1.47
CA ALA A 354 -10.44 13.96 2.26
C ALA A 354 -11.51 13.74 3.35
N ASP A 355 -11.95 14.79 4.03
CA ASP A 355 -13.04 14.72 5.04
C ASP A 355 -14.36 14.24 4.44
N ARG A 356 -14.71 14.72 3.24
CA ARG A 356 -15.94 14.29 2.54
C ARG A 356 -15.87 12.83 2.13
N LEU A 357 -14.70 12.32 1.77
CA LEU A 357 -14.48 10.99 1.23
C LEU A 357 -14.17 9.92 2.31
N ALA A 358 -13.60 10.31 3.44
CA ALA A 358 -13.21 9.39 4.51
C ALA A 358 -14.36 8.47 4.98
N PRO A 359 -15.59 8.94 5.20
CA PRO A 359 -16.70 8.07 5.62
C PRO A 359 -17.00 6.96 4.60
N TYR A 360 -16.96 7.26 3.31
CA TYR A 360 -17.24 6.30 2.24
C TYR A 360 -16.12 5.26 2.10
N TYR A 361 -14.88 5.69 2.29
CA TYR A 361 -13.74 4.79 2.35
C TYR A 361 -13.91 3.76 3.48
N PHE A 362 -14.18 4.21 4.70
CA PHE A 362 -14.36 3.31 5.83
C PHE A 362 -15.63 2.46 5.73
N ALA A 363 -16.72 3.00 5.18
CA ALA A 363 -17.93 2.21 4.91
C ALA A 363 -17.64 1.06 3.94
N SER A 364 -16.92 1.32 2.84
CA SER A 364 -16.44 0.30 1.90
C SER A 364 -15.53 -0.71 2.59
N ALA A 365 -14.56 -0.21 3.39
CA ALA A 365 -13.65 -1.04 4.17
C ALA A 365 -14.37 -1.98 5.14
N PHE A 366 -15.48 -1.56 5.66
CA PHE A 366 -16.31 -2.35 6.57
C PHE A 366 -17.38 -3.19 5.87
N GLY A 367 -17.42 -3.17 4.54
CA GLY A 367 -18.36 -3.97 3.75
C GLY A 367 -19.81 -3.50 3.82
N VAL A 368 -20.06 -2.26 4.26
CA VAL A 368 -21.40 -1.66 4.38
C VAL A 368 -21.68 -0.57 3.33
N GLY A 369 -20.65 -0.17 2.59
CA GLY A 369 -20.75 0.78 1.48
C GLY A 369 -20.56 0.11 0.12
N PRO A 370 -20.64 0.89 -0.99
CA PRO A 370 -20.30 0.39 -2.32
C PRO A 370 -18.89 -0.16 -2.35
N ALA A 371 -18.68 -1.36 -2.89
CA ALA A 371 -17.38 -2.02 -2.90
C ALA A 371 -16.30 -1.20 -3.64
N GLU A 372 -16.69 -0.48 -4.70
CA GLU A 372 -15.80 0.38 -5.51
C GLU A 372 -15.42 1.69 -4.80
N ALA A 373 -16.16 2.11 -3.76
CA ALA A 373 -15.92 3.38 -3.08
C ALA A 373 -14.52 3.45 -2.47
N GLY A 374 -14.02 2.36 -1.91
CA GLY A 374 -12.66 2.30 -1.36
C GLY A 374 -11.60 2.67 -2.40
N ASP A 375 -11.61 2.00 -3.56
CA ASP A 375 -10.66 2.24 -4.65
C ASP A 375 -10.80 3.66 -5.20
N LEU A 376 -12.02 4.14 -5.43
CA LEU A 376 -12.28 5.49 -5.93
C LEU A 376 -11.72 6.56 -4.99
N VAL A 377 -11.97 6.42 -3.68
CA VAL A 377 -11.47 7.36 -2.66
C VAL A 377 -9.95 7.38 -2.64
N VAL A 378 -9.31 6.21 -2.65
CA VAL A 378 -7.85 6.13 -2.67
C VAL A 378 -7.27 6.80 -3.91
N MET A 379 -7.80 6.46 -5.09
CA MET A 379 -7.34 7.05 -6.35
C MET A 379 -7.56 8.56 -6.38
N GLY A 380 -8.70 9.04 -5.88
CA GLY A 380 -8.99 10.47 -5.79
C GLY A 380 -8.06 11.22 -4.84
N LEU A 381 -7.78 10.64 -3.67
CA LEU A 381 -6.84 11.25 -2.72
C LEU A 381 -5.41 11.25 -3.25
N ILE A 382 -4.95 10.15 -3.84
CA ILE A 382 -3.62 10.08 -4.47
C ILE A 382 -3.48 11.09 -5.61
N ALA A 383 -4.57 11.42 -6.32
CA ALA A 383 -4.55 12.42 -7.39
C ALA A 383 -4.13 13.81 -6.92
N GLY A 384 -4.54 14.21 -5.71
CA GLY A 384 -4.11 15.48 -5.12
C GLY A 384 -4.52 16.73 -5.91
N TRP A 385 -5.72 16.75 -6.54
CA TRP A 385 -6.14 17.85 -7.43
C TRP A 385 -6.19 19.23 -6.77
N ASN A 386 -6.52 19.27 -5.47
CA ASN A 386 -6.60 20.51 -4.70
C ASN A 386 -5.33 20.80 -3.89
N VAL A 387 -4.24 20.09 -4.17
CA VAL A 387 -2.93 20.36 -3.59
C VAL A 387 -2.28 21.50 -4.35
N GLU A 388 -1.76 22.50 -3.63
CA GLU A 388 -1.03 23.61 -4.24
C GLU A 388 0.26 23.14 -4.93
N GLY A 389 0.52 23.70 -6.11
CA GLY A 389 1.67 23.34 -6.94
C GLY A 389 1.38 22.18 -7.89
N ILE A 390 2.43 21.68 -8.53
CA ILE A 390 2.35 20.51 -9.43
C ILE A 390 2.70 19.27 -8.64
N VAL A 391 1.71 18.41 -8.41
CA VAL A 391 1.92 17.12 -7.75
C VAL A 391 2.72 16.20 -8.67
N GLN A 392 3.79 15.64 -8.17
CA GLN A 392 4.65 14.68 -8.84
C GLN A 392 4.21 13.24 -8.57
N SER A 393 3.82 12.96 -7.33
CA SER A 393 3.27 11.68 -6.91
C SER A 393 2.43 11.84 -5.65
N GLY A 394 1.49 10.93 -5.45
CA GLY A 394 0.71 10.85 -4.22
C GLY A 394 0.77 9.46 -3.63
N SER A 395 0.69 9.39 -2.31
CA SER A 395 0.59 8.15 -1.54
C SER A 395 -0.60 8.21 -0.60
N PHE A 396 -1.07 7.06 -0.18
CA PHE A 396 -2.24 6.93 0.67
C PHE A 396 -1.94 6.02 1.86
N ALA A 397 -2.48 6.40 3.02
CA ALA A 397 -2.59 5.54 4.19
C ALA A 397 -3.93 5.77 4.86
N SER A 398 -4.34 4.85 5.70
CA SER A 398 -5.46 5.07 6.60
C SER A 398 -5.29 4.30 7.90
N SER A 399 -6.00 4.72 8.93
CA SER A 399 -6.07 4.02 10.20
C SER A 399 -7.37 4.36 10.92
N PHE A 400 -7.71 3.51 11.88
CA PHE A 400 -8.79 3.82 12.79
C PHE A 400 -8.54 3.24 14.18
N VAL A 401 -9.17 3.83 15.18
CA VAL A 401 -9.18 3.38 16.55
C VAL A 401 -10.61 3.32 17.07
N LEU A 402 -10.87 2.36 17.93
CA LEU A 402 -12.16 2.10 18.52
C LEU A 402 -12.13 2.40 20.02
N LYS A 403 -13.28 2.77 20.58
CA LYS A 403 -13.44 3.07 22.00
C LYS A 403 -12.44 4.12 22.52
N SER A 404 -11.92 4.95 21.61
CA SER A 404 -10.96 5.98 21.93
C SER A 404 -11.02 7.10 20.90
N LEU A 405 -10.77 8.32 21.34
CA LEU A 405 -10.60 9.52 20.51
C LEU A 405 -9.16 10.05 20.62
N ASP A 406 -8.18 9.15 20.76
CA ASP A 406 -6.77 9.49 20.90
C ASP A 406 -6.07 9.56 19.54
N LEU A 407 -5.62 10.76 19.16
CA LEU A 407 -4.94 11.06 17.91
C LEU A 407 -3.52 10.46 17.85
N ASP A 408 -2.81 10.38 18.98
CA ASP A 408 -1.52 9.69 19.02
C ASP A 408 -1.68 8.24 18.64
N ARG A 409 -2.66 7.56 19.22
CA ARG A 409 -2.99 6.17 18.93
C ARG A 409 -3.38 5.97 17.46
N LEU A 410 -4.13 6.91 16.88
CA LEU A 410 -4.51 6.86 15.47
C LEU A 410 -3.30 6.89 14.54
N VAL A 411 -2.39 7.86 14.74
CA VAL A 411 -1.17 7.98 13.94
C VAL A 411 -0.21 6.83 14.24
N ALA A 412 -0.09 6.40 15.50
CA ALA A 412 0.72 5.24 15.89
C ALA A 412 0.28 3.98 15.14
N THR A 413 -1.03 3.77 15.02
CA THR A 413 -1.59 2.64 14.25
C THR A 413 -1.23 2.74 12.77
N ALA A 414 -1.28 3.94 12.17
CA ALA A 414 -0.89 4.14 10.78
C ALA A 414 0.59 3.79 10.54
N VAL A 415 1.51 4.31 11.38
CA VAL A 415 2.96 4.09 11.19
C VAL A 415 3.47 2.75 11.75
N ALA A 416 2.62 1.95 12.37
CA ALA A 416 3.00 0.61 12.82
C ALA A 416 3.36 -0.33 11.64
N TYR A 417 2.86 -0.03 10.45
CA TYR A 417 2.98 -0.91 9.28
C TYR A 417 3.75 -0.25 8.12
N PRO A 418 4.41 -1.04 7.23
CA PRO A 418 5.21 -0.53 6.11
C PRO A 418 4.48 0.46 5.23
N ALA A 419 3.23 0.19 4.88
CA ALA A 419 2.44 1.05 4.00
C ALA A 419 2.20 2.45 4.58
N GLY A 420 1.83 2.52 5.86
CA GLY A 420 1.65 3.78 6.56
C GLY A 420 2.97 4.54 6.74
N ARG A 421 4.05 3.83 7.07
CA ARG A 421 5.41 4.42 7.11
C ARG A 421 5.79 4.99 5.75
N ARG A 422 5.62 4.21 4.69
CA ARG A 422 5.94 4.63 3.33
C ARG A 422 5.16 5.87 2.91
N ALA A 423 3.89 5.97 3.27
CA ALA A 423 3.09 7.14 3.00
C ALA A 423 3.51 8.35 3.85
N LEU A 424 3.48 8.21 5.18
CA LEU A 424 3.65 9.34 6.10
C LEU A 424 5.11 9.77 6.29
N LEU A 425 6.06 8.84 6.11
CA LEU A 425 7.49 9.04 6.35
C LEU A 425 8.33 9.00 5.05
N SER A 426 7.71 9.22 3.88
CA SER A 426 8.45 9.43 2.63
C SER A 426 9.27 10.71 2.72
N ALA A 427 10.55 10.64 2.34
CA ALA A 427 11.44 11.79 2.29
C ALA A 427 10.97 12.84 1.24
N ASP A 428 10.30 12.40 0.18
CA ASP A 428 9.86 13.26 -0.92
C ASP A 428 8.51 13.94 -0.61
N ALA A 429 7.78 13.50 0.41
CA ALA A 429 6.49 14.09 0.77
C ALA A 429 6.67 15.53 1.30
N ARG A 430 5.91 16.46 0.74
CA ARG A 430 5.88 17.88 1.10
C ARG A 430 4.52 18.35 1.57
N ARG A 431 3.44 17.73 1.12
CA ARG A 431 2.06 18.05 1.47
C ARG A 431 1.37 16.85 2.09
N LEU A 432 0.52 17.11 3.09
CA LEU A 432 -0.31 16.13 3.78
C LEU A 432 -1.78 16.57 3.68
N ALA A 433 -2.64 15.67 3.25
CA ALA A 433 -4.09 15.81 3.41
C ALA A 433 -4.58 14.83 4.48
N VAL A 434 -5.50 15.29 5.31
CA VAL A 434 -6.08 14.49 6.39
C VAL A 434 -7.60 14.56 6.27
N GLY A 435 -8.25 13.42 6.10
CA GLY A 435 -9.71 13.30 6.20
C GLY A 435 -10.09 12.45 7.39
N THR A 436 -11.09 12.88 8.17
CA THR A 436 -11.40 12.27 9.46
C THR A 436 -12.86 11.83 9.57
N VAL A 437 -13.08 10.79 10.37
CA VAL A 437 -14.40 10.39 10.89
C VAL A 437 -14.27 10.35 12.40
N VAL A 438 -15.04 11.21 13.08
CA VAL A 438 -15.05 11.29 14.54
C VAL A 438 -16.48 11.04 15.03
N ARG A 439 -16.63 10.14 15.99
CA ARG A 439 -17.91 9.87 16.67
C ARG A 439 -17.68 9.79 18.17
N ASP A 440 -18.46 10.55 18.91
CA ASP A 440 -18.35 10.67 20.37
C ASP A 440 -19.33 9.74 21.09
N ASP A 441 -20.51 9.48 20.50
CA ASP A 441 -21.57 8.64 21.05
C ASP A 441 -21.16 7.17 21.21
N ALA A 442 -20.38 6.68 20.23
CA ALA A 442 -19.70 5.40 20.28
C ALA A 442 -18.26 5.66 19.86
N PRO A 443 -17.33 5.97 20.81
CA PRO A 443 -16.02 6.49 20.47
C PRO A 443 -15.33 5.73 19.34
N PHE A 444 -15.27 6.39 18.19
CA PHE A 444 -14.68 5.91 16.95
C PHE A 444 -13.95 7.07 16.29
N LEU A 445 -12.67 6.87 16.03
CA LEU A 445 -11.82 7.84 15.35
C LEU A 445 -11.14 7.14 14.19
N ALA A 446 -11.30 7.69 12.98
CA ALA A 446 -10.66 7.15 11.80
C ALA A 446 -10.09 8.28 10.94
N SER A 447 -9.03 8.00 10.21
CA SER A 447 -8.44 8.97 9.29
C SER A 447 -7.90 8.29 8.03
N VAL A 448 -8.10 8.99 6.92
CA VAL A 448 -7.39 8.78 5.67
C VAL A 448 -6.31 9.85 5.54
N PHE A 449 -5.16 9.46 5.03
CA PHE A 449 -4.00 10.32 4.83
C PHE A 449 -3.62 10.29 3.35
N GLY A 450 -3.56 11.44 2.71
CA GLY A 450 -2.93 11.63 1.42
C GLY A 450 -1.60 12.36 1.61
N THR A 451 -0.51 11.86 1.06
CA THR A 451 0.77 12.56 1.08
C THR A 451 1.27 12.78 -0.34
N TYR A 452 1.90 13.92 -0.57
CA TYR A 452 2.22 14.34 -1.92
C TYR A 452 3.67 14.84 -2.01
N ALA A 453 4.39 14.31 -3.01
CA ALA A 453 5.57 14.95 -3.54
C ALA A 453 5.11 16.05 -4.52
N VAL A 454 5.58 17.26 -4.32
CA VAL A 454 5.31 18.38 -5.21
C VAL A 454 6.62 18.91 -5.77
N PHE A 455 6.57 19.40 -7.00
CA PHE A 455 7.72 20.05 -7.57
C PHE A 455 7.97 21.36 -6.83
N GLU A 456 9.04 21.40 -6.05
CA GLU A 456 9.56 22.62 -5.47
C GLU A 456 10.39 23.33 -6.54
N GLY A 457 10.20 24.65 -6.68
CA GLY A 457 10.75 25.48 -7.74
C GLY A 457 12.26 25.45 -7.86
N ALA A 458 12.82 24.32 -8.27
CA ALA A 458 14.20 24.29 -8.73
C ALA A 458 14.35 25.28 -9.88
N SER A 459 15.37 26.14 -9.82
CA SER A 459 15.66 27.02 -10.92
C SER A 459 15.92 26.19 -12.18
N HIS A 460 15.52 26.69 -13.34
CA HIS A 460 15.82 26.05 -14.61
C HIS A 460 17.29 25.63 -14.71
N ASP A 461 18.21 26.51 -14.28
CA ASP A 461 19.65 26.26 -14.37
C ASP A 461 20.12 25.11 -13.46
N GLU A 462 19.53 24.98 -12.29
CA GLU A 462 19.84 23.87 -11.40
C GLU A 462 19.30 22.53 -11.92
N ALA A 463 18.06 22.52 -12.40
CA ALA A 463 17.47 21.34 -13.01
C ALA A 463 18.26 20.91 -14.27
N ALA A 464 18.65 21.86 -15.12
CA ALA A 464 19.48 21.59 -16.29
C ALA A 464 20.87 21.04 -15.91
N ARG A 465 21.48 21.56 -14.84
CA ARG A 465 22.76 21.04 -14.33
C ARG A 465 22.62 19.57 -13.90
N ARG A 466 21.57 19.21 -13.15
CA ARG A 466 21.32 17.80 -12.73
C ARG A 466 21.15 16.88 -13.94
N VAL A 467 20.44 17.32 -14.97
CA VAL A 467 20.29 16.53 -16.22
C VAL A 467 21.63 16.31 -16.91
N LEU A 468 22.48 17.35 -16.95
CA LEU A 468 23.82 17.23 -17.57
C LEU A 468 24.73 16.33 -16.76
N GLU A 469 24.68 16.38 -15.45
CA GLU A 469 25.42 15.46 -14.56
C GLU A 469 24.97 14.01 -14.77
N ALA A 470 23.66 13.76 -14.87
CA ALA A 470 23.13 12.44 -15.18
C ALA A 470 23.56 11.93 -16.58
N LEU A 471 23.54 12.82 -17.59
CA LEU A 471 24.05 12.49 -18.94
C LEU A 471 25.54 12.13 -18.90
N ASP A 472 26.34 12.93 -18.20
CA ASP A 472 27.80 12.69 -18.09
C ASP A 472 28.09 11.38 -17.36
N ALA A 473 27.33 11.05 -16.31
CA ALA A 473 27.44 9.77 -15.59
C ALA A 473 27.11 8.59 -16.52
N ALA A 474 25.99 8.65 -17.23
CA ALA A 474 25.59 7.61 -18.17
C ALA A 474 26.58 7.42 -19.35
N ARG A 475 27.23 8.50 -19.78
CA ARG A 475 28.32 8.45 -20.80
C ARG A 475 29.58 7.84 -20.22
N ALA A 476 29.93 8.20 -18.99
CA ALA A 476 31.15 7.67 -18.32
C ALA A 476 31.06 6.14 -18.12
N GLU A 477 29.89 5.59 -17.81
CA GLU A 477 29.65 4.13 -17.75
C GLU A 477 29.97 3.42 -19.08
N ARG A 478 29.86 4.12 -20.21
CA ARG A 478 30.19 3.63 -21.56
C ARG A 478 31.60 4.00 -22.02
N GLY A 479 32.39 4.57 -21.12
CA GLY A 479 33.75 5.01 -21.44
C GLY A 479 33.81 6.23 -22.38
N LYS A 480 32.74 7.03 -22.44
CA LYS A 480 32.68 8.21 -23.31
C LYS A 480 32.99 9.49 -22.54
N PRO A 481 33.59 10.51 -23.21
CA PRO A 481 33.87 11.78 -22.59
C PRO A 481 32.60 12.55 -22.26
N ARG A 482 32.71 13.51 -21.33
CA ARG A 482 31.60 14.40 -20.95
C ARG A 482 31.02 15.15 -22.15
N ALA A 483 29.74 15.46 -22.07
CA ALA A 483 29.07 16.31 -23.04
C ALA A 483 29.57 17.75 -22.94
N LYS A 484 29.73 18.43 -24.08
CA LYS A 484 30.04 19.87 -24.15
C LYS A 484 28.77 20.68 -24.21
N LEU A 485 28.75 21.82 -23.55
CA LEU A 485 27.62 22.72 -23.57
C LEU A 485 27.59 23.58 -24.84
N LEU A 486 26.45 23.66 -25.49
CA LEU A 486 26.15 24.62 -26.56
C LEU A 486 25.69 25.94 -25.93
N LEU A 487 26.66 26.79 -25.55
CA LEU A 487 26.39 28.04 -24.83
C LEU A 487 25.55 29.02 -25.67
N GLU A 488 25.69 28.99 -26.98
CA GLU A 488 25.00 29.88 -27.94
C GLU A 488 23.48 29.64 -27.95
N VAL A 489 23.05 28.39 -27.69
CA VAL A 489 21.63 27.99 -27.69
C VAL A 489 21.07 27.73 -26.30
N ALA A 490 21.88 27.80 -25.26
CA ALA A 490 21.40 27.63 -23.87
C ALA A 490 20.26 28.62 -23.50
N PRO A 491 20.27 29.91 -23.94
CA PRO A 491 19.12 30.78 -23.68
C PRO A 491 17.81 30.34 -24.36
N LEU A 492 17.90 29.67 -25.52
CA LEU A 492 16.72 29.12 -26.21
C LEU A 492 16.14 27.93 -25.41
N GLY A 493 17.00 27.11 -24.79
CA GLY A 493 16.56 26.04 -23.90
C GLY A 493 15.74 26.56 -22.70
N ARG A 494 16.18 27.65 -22.08
CA ARG A 494 15.44 28.32 -20.99
C ARG A 494 14.10 28.86 -21.45
N LEU A 495 14.06 29.50 -22.61
CA LEU A 495 12.82 30.03 -23.18
C LEU A 495 11.84 28.90 -23.51
N ALA A 496 12.33 27.82 -24.10
CA ALA A 496 11.54 26.63 -24.38
C ALA A 496 10.97 26.00 -23.09
N ALA A 497 11.78 25.88 -22.06
CA ALA A 497 11.33 25.41 -20.75
C ALA A 497 10.21 26.27 -20.15
N ALA A 498 10.33 27.60 -20.23
CA ALA A 498 9.30 28.52 -19.76
C ALA A 498 7.98 28.37 -20.53
N ARG A 499 8.03 28.12 -21.84
CA ARG A 499 6.84 27.86 -22.68
C ARG A 499 6.12 26.56 -22.27
N VAL A 500 6.88 25.48 -22.05
CA VAL A 500 6.34 24.21 -21.55
C VAL A 500 5.69 24.42 -20.18
N GLN A 501 6.35 25.12 -19.28
CA GLN A 501 5.79 25.45 -17.96
C GLN A 501 4.51 26.28 -18.07
N GLY A 502 4.42 27.15 -19.10
CA GLY A 502 3.22 27.91 -19.43
C GLY A 502 2.09 27.10 -20.07
N GLY A 503 2.28 25.77 -20.25
CA GLY A 503 1.26 24.84 -20.74
C GLY A 503 1.31 24.54 -22.25
N GLU A 504 2.33 25.03 -22.98
CA GLU A 504 2.51 24.64 -24.38
C GLU A 504 2.96 23.18 -24.49
N ALA A 505 2.50 22.48 -25.53
CA ALA A 505 2.81 21.08 -25.74
C ALA A 505 4.33 20.87 -25.98
N PRO A 506 5.01 19.97 -25.23
CA PRO A 506 6.45 19.76 -25.36
C PRO A 506 6.96 19.44 -26.77
N PRO A 507 6.25 18.63 -27.60
CA PRO A 507 6.66 18.38 -28.98
C PRO A 507 6.71 19.63 -29.86
N ASP A 508 5.73 20.54 -29.72
CA ASP A 508 5.65 21.76 -30.51
C ASP A 508 6.77 22.73 -30.10
N VAL A 509 6.99 22.86 -28.79
CA VAL A 509 8.08 23.67 -28.25
C VAL A 509 9.44 23.12 -28.69
N LEU A 510 9.63 21.79 -28.70
CA LEU A 510 10.86 21.16 -29.19
C LEU A 510 11.10 21.47 -30.67
N ASN A 511 10.09 21.35 -31.52
CA ASN A 511 10.22 21.66 -32.95
C ASN A 511 10.66 23.10 -33.18
N ASP A 512 10.11 24.05 -32.44
CA ASP A 512 10.51 25.46 -32.51
C ASP A 512 11.94 25.66 -32.00
N LEU A 513 12.29 25.03 -30.90
CA LEU A 513 13.65 25.05 -30.32
C LEU A 513 14.68 24.54 -31.33
N LEU A 514 14.43 23.43 -32.01
CA LEU A 514 15.32 22.85 -33.02
C LEU A 514 15.51 23.82 -34.20
N ARG A 515 14.44 24.40 -34.70
CA ARG A 515 14.49 25.36 -35.81
C ARG A 515 15.35 26.60 -35.45
N GLN A 516 15.12 27.19 -34.28
CA GLN A 516 15.87 28.34 -33.79
C GLN A 516 17.35 27.96 -33.51
N SER A 517 17.58 26.82 -32.90
CA SER A 517 18.95 26.34 -32.61
C SER A 517 19.76 26.11 -33.90
N SER A 518 19.13 25.52 -34.94
CA SER A 518 19.76 25.31 -36.23
C SER A 518 20.11 26.64 -36.91
N GLN A 519 19.25 27.66 -36.79
CA GLN A 519 19.53 29.01 -37.32
C GLN A 519 20.71 29.68 -36.61
N VAL A 520 20.76 29.60 -35.27
CA VAL A 520 21.83 30.21 -34.48
C VAL A 520 23.17 29.52 -34.75
N LEU A 521 23.20 28.20 -34.86
CA LEU A 521 24.41 27.41 -35.01
C LEU A 521 24.87 27.32 -36.50
N GLY A 522 24.01 27.64 -37.45
CA GLY A 522 24.29 27.47 -38.88
C GLY A 522 24.51 26.03 -39.32
N ARG A 523 24.09 25.05 -38.51
CA ARG A 523 24.22 23.62 -38.78
C ARG A 523 23.01 22.83 -38.29
N SER A 524 22.90 21.59 -38.75
CA SER A 524 21.79 20.72 -38.33
C SER A 524 21.88 20.36 -36.83
N VAL A 525 20.73 20.26 -36.21
CA VAL A 525 20.57 19.81 -34.83
C VAL A 525 19.58 18.66 -34.75
N ASN A 526 19.75 17.81 -33.75
CA ASN A 526 18.78 16.78 -33.35
C ASN A 526 18.22 17.14 -31.99
N GLY A 527 17.00 16.69 -31.71
CA GLY A 527 16.40 16.95 -30.41
C GLY A 527 15.51 15.84 -29.94
N TRP A 528 15.38 15.81 -28.66
CA TRP A 528 14.53 14.86 -27.93
C TRP A 528 13.81 15.60 -26.80
N PHE A 529 12.62 15.15 -26.49
CA PHE A 529 12.05 15.42 -25.18
C PHE A 529 11.92 14.12 -24.41
N VAL A 530 12.08 14.19 -23.10
CA VAL A 530 11.99 13.06 -22.18
C VAL A 530 11.11 13.49 -21.03
N ASP A 531 10.07 12.71 -20.77
CA ASP A 531 9.32 12.80 -19.52
C ASP A 531 10.04 11.99 -18.45
N ALA A 532 10.35 12.63 -17.33
CA ALA A 532 11.05 11.98 -16.23
C ALA A 532 10.36 12.29 -14.89
N ARG A 533 10.32 11.30 -14.02
CA ARG A 533 9.92 11.50 -12.61
C ARG A 533 11.08 11.98 -11.76
N ASP A 534 12.29 11.56 -12.13
CA ASP A 534 13.53 11.84 -11.43
C ASP A 534 14.60 12.28 -12.45
N LEU A 535 15.21 13.44 -12.23
CA LEU A 535 16.24 13.99 -13.12
C LEU A 535 17.58 13.24 -13.03
N GLU A 536 17.77 12.41 -12.02
CA GLU A 536 18.96 11.58 -11.85
C GLU A 536 18.86 10.22 -12.55
N ARG A 537 17.63 9.82 -12.95
CA ARG A 537 17.34 8.53 -13.59
C ARG A 537 16.71 8.68 -14.97
N ILE A 538 17.24 9.59 -15.76
CA ILE A 538 16.75 9.84 -17.11
C ILE A 538 17.25 8.76 -18.06
N GLY A 539 16.36 8.20 -18.87
CA GLY A 539 16.71 7.35 -20.01
C GLY A 539 17.16 8.22 -21.19
N PHE A 540 18.45 8.32 -21.44
CA PHE A 540 18.98 9.07 -22.57
C PHE A 540 18.97 8.24 -23.86
N PRO A 541 18.73 8.88 -25.05
CA PRO A 541 18.83 8.19 -26.33
C PRO A 541 20.25 7.67 -26.58
N GLU A 542 20.37 6.46 -27.14
CA GLU A 542 21.66 5.84 -27.48
C GLU A 542 22.55 6.74 -28.33
N SER A 543 21.96 7.52 -29.22
CA SER A 543 22.70 8.48 -30.04
C SER A 543 23.42 9.59 -29.26
N LEU A 544 23.03 9.86 -28.01
CA LEU A 544 23.74 10.76 -27.10
C LEU A 544 24.81 10.02 -26.29
N LEU A 545 24.62 8.74 -26.05
CA LEU A 545 25.47 7.95 -25.18
C LEU A 545 26.67 7.36 -25.94
N GLU A 546 26.50 6.99 -27.20
CA GLU A 546 27.52 6.28 -27.98
C GLU A 546 28.50 7.17 -28.76
N ARG A 547 28.14 8.44 -29.03
CA ARG A 547 29.03 9.35 -29.78
C ARG A 547 30.26 9.74 -28.95
N ASP A 548 31.43 9.84 -29.59
CA ASP A 548 32.66 10.27 -28.92
C ASP A 548 32.59 11.75 -28.52
N VAL A 549 32.02 12.61 -29.36
CA VAL A 549 31.80 14.01 -29.06
C VAL A 549 30.31 14.33 -29.16
N VAL A 550 29.75 14.88 -28.09
CA VAL A 550 28.38 15.37 -28.02
C VAL A 550 28.40 16.79 -27.50
N GLU A 551 27.76 17.67 -28.23
CA GLU A 551 27.50 19.07 -27.84
C GLU A 551 26.02 19.25 -27.64
N VAL A 552 25.59 19.69 -26.44
CA VAL A 552 24.18 19.73 -26.05
C VAL A 552 23.77 21.07 -25.43
N ALA A 553 22.51 21.44 -25.62
CA ALA A 553 21.80 22.38 -24.78
C ALA A 553 20.56 21.69 -24.20
N VAL A 554 20.19 22.09 -22.99
CA VAL A 554 19.12 21.45 -22.23
C VAL A 554 18.14 22.51 -21.76
N GLY A 555 16.84 22.25 -21.94
CA GLY A 555 15.75 22.95 -21.31
C GLY A 555 15.00 22.01 -20.37
N VAL A 556 14.77 22.43 -19.13
CA VAL A 556 14.08 21.59 -18.13
C VAL A 556 12.96 22.37 -17.47
N SER A 557 11.78 21.80 -17.43
CA SER A 557 10.64 22.40 -16.71
C SER A 557 9.73 21.34 -16.11
N HIS A 558 8.87 21.79 -15.22
CA HIS A 558 7.72 20.99 -14.79
C HIS A 558 6.58 21.12 -15.80
N HIS A 559 5.90 20.04 -16.08
CA HIS A 559 4.72 20.05 -16.92
C HIS A 559 3.65 19.12 -16.34
N LYS A 560 2.42 19.61 -16.27
CA LYS A 560 1.24 18.82 -15.94
C LYS A 560 0.31 18.84 -17.17
N PRO A 561 0.23 17.73 -17.92
CA PRO A 561 -0.67 17.66 -19.06
C PRO A 561 -2.12 17.91 -18.64
N ALA A 562 -2.91 18.52 -19.52
CA ALA A 562 -4.33 18.73 -19.29
C ALA A 562 -5.03 17.36 -19.04
N GLY A 563 -5.90 17.32 -18.04
CA GLY A 563 -6.63 16.10 -17.66
C GLY A 563 -5.81 15.05 -16.88
N GLN A 564 -4.52 15.29 -16.61
CA GLN A 564 -3.71 14.44 -15.76
C GLN A 564 -3.72 14.95 -14.31
N ALA A 565 -3.67 14.03 -13.34
CA ALA A 565 -3.56 14.38 -11.93
C ALA A 565 -2.15 14.80 -11.53
N TRP A 566 -1.14 14.17 -12.12
CA TRP A 566 0.27 14.39 -11.82
C TRP A 566 1.00 15.05 -12.98
N GLY A 567 2.02 15.84 -12.65
CA GLY A 567 3.00 16.35 -13.59
C GLY A 567 4.26 15.51 -13.64
N SER A 568 5.14 15.88 -14.55
CA SER A 568 6.46 15.29 -14.73
C SER A 568 7.50 16.38 -14.98
N TRP A 569 8.77 16.02 -14.88
CA TRP A 569 9.83 16.80 -15.47
C TRP A 569 9.81 16.59 -16.98
N VAL A 570 9.79 17.67 -17.73
CA VAL A 570 10.01 17.66 -19.17
C VAL A 570 11.42 18.16 -19.44
N VAL A 571 12.23 17.30 -20.05
CA VAL A 571 13.59 17.60 -20.45
C VAL A 571 13.65 17.70 -21.96
N LEU A 572 14.01 18.89 -22.47
CA LEU A 572 14.23 19.16 -23.86
C LEU A 572 15.75 19.15 -24.12
N ILE A 573 16.21 18.28 -24.98
CA ILE A 573 17.63 18.14 -25.31
C ILE A 573 17.83 18.51 -26.78
N VAL A 574 18.75 19.42 -27.04
CA VAL A 574 19.21 19.74 -28.39
C VAL A 574 20.67 19.31 -28.50
N ALA A 575 21.00 18.50 -29.49
CA ALA A 575 22.38 18.12 -29.78
C ALA A 575 22.77 18.57 -31.19
N ALA A 576 23.94 19.19 -31.29
CA ALA A 576 24.50 19.56 -32.57
C ALA A 576 24.88 18.32 -33.39
N GLY A 577 24.61 18.34 -34.66
CA GLY A 577 25.13 17.37 -35.61
C GLY A 577 26.66 17.53 -35.77
N PRO A 578 27.36 16.51 -36.32
CA PRO A 578 28.76 16.66 -36.63
C PRO A 578 28.98 17.89 -37.52
N GLU A 579 29.99 18.67 -37.24
CA GLU A 579 30.39 19.74 -38.15
C GLU A 579 30.59 19.13 -39.54
N GLY A 580 29.72 19.55 -40.48
CA GLY A 580 29.93 19.18 -41.88
C GLY A 580 31.32 19.64 -42.26
N ARG A 581 32.23 18.74 -42.55
CA ARG A 581 33.45 19.12 -43.31
C ARG A 581 32.91 19.72 -44.57
N GLY A 582 33.02 21.05 -44.71
CA GLY A 582 32.61 21.78 -45.87
C GLY A 582 33.09 21.05 -47.12
N ALA A 583 32.15 20.77 -48.02
CA ALA A 583 32.42 20.29 -49.36
C ALA A 583 33.05 21.38 -50.20
#